data_d3aec29808d3cc9f8f226d2634a246d3
#
_entry.id   d3aec29808d3cc9f8f226d2634a246d3
#
_cell.length_a   1.000
_cell.length_b   1.000
_cell.length_c   1.000
_cell.angle_alpha   90.00
_cell.angle_beta   90.00
_cell.angle_gamma   90.00
#
_symmetry.space_group_name_H-M   'P 1'
#
loop_
_entity.id
_entity.type
_entity.pdbx_description
1 polymer ?
#
loop_
_entity_poly.entity_id
_entity_poly.type
_entity_poly.pdbx_seq_one_letter_code
_entity_poly.pdbx_strand_id
1 'polypeptide(L)'
;MVDRRACVLGAPLMKVAMGILCDSQIRELIGIEPFEDNVKRAGKISYGVSSYGYDLRVGSVFKIFTNVNSEIVDPKKFSERSFVTIDTDETRQDHVLIPPNSFALCETVEVVSMPREYLAICVGKSTYARCGIIVNVTPIEPEWRGRITLEISNTTPLPARIYANEGIAQLIFLKGERVCSMSYADKSGKYQDQKGLTLPRVD
;
A
#
# COMPACT_ATOMS: atom_id res chain seq x y z
N MET A 1 -17.97 -65.30 -12.51
CA MET A 1 -17.72 -63.97 -13.06
C MET A 1 -17.88 -62.96 -11.97
N VAL A 2 -16.79 -62.51 -11.37
CA VAL A 2 -16.79 -61.54 -10.27
C VAL A 2 -16.21 -60.27 -10.81
N ASP A 3 -17.05 -59.24 -10.99
CA ASP A 3 -16.67 -57.92 -11.42
C ASP A 3 -15.99 -57.16 -10.25
N ARG A 4 -14.67 -57.02 -10.30
CA ARG A 4 -13.90 -56.19 -9.36
C ARG A 4 -13.73 -54.78 -9.96
N ARG A 5 -14.69 -53.93 -9.76
CA ARG A 5 -14.47 -52.48 -9.94
C ARG A 5 -13.72 -51.98 -8.72
N ALA A 6 -12.43 -51.81 -8.86
CA ALA A 6 -11.62 -51.13 -7.89
C ALA A 6 -12.05 -49.65 -7.86
N CYS A 7 -12.68 -49.27 -6.73
CA CYS A 7 -12.92 -47.86 -6.40
C CYS A 7 -11.58 -47.20 -6.11
N VAL A 8 -11.06 -46.41 -7.04
CA VAL A 8 -9.91 -45.55 -6.82
C VAL A 8 -10.40 -44.44 -5.90
N LEU A 9 -10.17 -44.62 -4.60
CA LEU A 9 -10.31 -43.54 -3.63
C LEU A 9 -9.33 -42.43 -4.01
N GLY A 10 -9.83 -41.37 -4.63
CA GLY A 10 -9.08 -40.16 -4.91
C GLY A 10 -8.50 -39.64 -3.59
N ALA A 11 -7.21 -39.35 -3.58
CA ALA A 11 -6.57 -38.68 -2.47
C ALA A 11 -7.38 -37.41 -2.13
N PRO A 12 -7.60 -37.08 -0.83
CA PRO A 12 -8.33 -35.88 -0.48
C PRO A 12 -7.61 -34.69 -1.08
N LEU A 13 -8.30 -33.93 -1.92
CA LEU A 13 -7.86 -32.62 -2.36
C LEU A 13 -7.58 -31.81 -1.06
N MET A 14 -6.30 -31.60 -0.78
CA MET A 14 -5.94 -30.65 0.28
C MET A 14 -6.59 -29.33 -0.09
N LYS A 15 -7.64 -28.95 0.63
CA LYS A 15 -8.21 -27.62 0.55
C LYS A 15 -7.09 -26.65 0.91
N VAL A 16 -6.51 -25.99 -0.08
CA VAL A 16 -5.65 -24.84 0.16
C VAL A 16 -6.52 -23.83 0.87
N ALA A 17 -6.26 -23.60 2.15
CA ALA A 17 -7.05 -22.66 2.92
C ALA A 17 -6.81 -21.27 2.34
N MET A 18 -7.85 -20.72 1.68
CA MET A 18 -7.93 -19.30 1.36
C MET A 18 -8.06 -18.54 2.68
N GLY A 19 -7.32 -17.45 2.85
CA GLY A 19 -7.42 -16.69 4.08
C GLY A 19 -6.64 -15.39 4.08
N ILE A 20 -6.92 -14.62 5.12
CA ILE A 20 -6.16 -13.44 5.48
C ILE A 20 -4.97 -13.88 6.32
N LEU A 21 -3.78 -13.37 6.03
CA LEU A 21 -2.57 -13.71 6.79
C LEU A 21 -2.60 -13.07 8.17
N CYS A 22 -2.28 -13.86 9.19
CA CYS A 22 -2.04 -13.35 10.53
C CYS A 22 -0.59 -12.84 10.68
N ASP A 23 -0.29 -12.23 11.81
CA ASP A 23 0.99 -11.60 12.14
C ASP A 23 2.21 -12.51 11.95
N SER A 24 2.14 -13.78 12.40
CA SER A 24 3.22 -14.76 12.23
C SER A 24 3.46 -15.10 10.75
N GLN A 25 2.38 -15.26 9.97
CA GLN A 25 2.46 -15.53 8.55
C GLN A 25 2.99 -14.33 7.75
N ILE A 26 2.58 -13.11 8.10
CA ILE A 26 3.09 -11.88 7.46
C ILE A 26 4.60 -11.80 7.66
N ARG A 27 5.09 -12.05 8.88
CA ARG A 27 6.50 -12.01 9.24
C ARG A 27 7.33 -13.04 8.47
N GLU A 28 6.78 -14.22 8.25
CA GLU A 28 7.46 -15.32 7.59
C GLU A 28 7.41 -15.25 6.06
N LEU A 29 6.28 -14.81 5.51
CA LEU A 29 5.96 -14.99 4.09
C LEU A 29 6.05 -13.72 3.24
N ILE A 30 5.91 -12.54 3.84
CA ILE A 30 5.86 -11.28 3.09
C ILE A 30 7.17 -10.50 3.26
N GLY A 31 7.78 -10.10 2.14
CA GLY A 31 8.96 -9.24 2.18
C GLY A 31 8.57 -7.79 2.50
N ILE A 32 8.93 -7.30 3.67
CA ILE A 32 8.73 -5.90 4.10
C ILE A 32 10.04 -5.41 4.70
N GLU A 33 10.60 -4.32 4.17
CA GLU A 33 11.86 -3.74 4.62
C GLU A 33 11.76 -2.20 4.76
N PRO A 34 12.11 -1.64 5.94
CA PRO A 34 12.43 -2.33 7.18
C PRO A 34 11.17 -2.94 7.81
N PHE A 35 11.28 -4.18 8.33
CA PHE A 35 10.19 -4.81 9.07
C PHE A 35 10.17 -4.28 10.50
N GLU A 36 8.99 -3.88 10.97
CA GLU A 36 8.79 -3.40 12.33
C GLU A 36 7.73 -4.23 13.05
N ASP A 37 8.01 -4.56 14.28
CA ASP A 37 6.99 -5.05 15.19
C ASP A 37 5.99 -3.94 15.51
N ASN A 38 4.86 -4.30 16.16
CA ASN A 38 3.85 -3.32 16.53
C ASN A 38 4.47 -2.21 17.40
N VAL A 39 4.79 -1.07 16.79
CA VAL A 39 5.44 0.07 17.46
C VAL A 39 4.38 1.02 17.96
N LYS A 40 4.30 1.15 19.29
CA LYS A 40 3.44 2.11 19.99
C LYS A 40 4.32 3.03 20.83
N ARG A 41 4.33 4.31 20.49
CA ARG A 41 5.06 5.34 21.25
C ARG A 41 4.10 6.48 21.60
N ALA A 42 4.26 7.05 22.79
CA ALA A 42 3.45 8.21 23.21
C ALA A 42 3.60 9.36 22.20
N GLY A 43 2.47 9.94 21.80
CA GLY A 43 2.43 11.07 20.86
C GLY A 43 2.68 10.70 19.39
N LYS A 44 2.83 9.41 19.04
CA LYS A 44 3.02 8.96 17.65
C LYS A 44 1.93 8.01 17.20
N ILE A 45 1.59 8.07 15.91
CA ILE A 45 0.66 7.14 15.28
C ILE A 45 1.38 5.81 15.06
N SER A 46 0.83 4.73 15.61
CA SER A 46 1.43 3.40 15.60
C SER A 46 1.62 2.83 14.19
N TYR A 47 2.63 1.97 14.03
CA TYR A 47 2.96 1.29 12.78
C TYR A 47 3.55 -0.10 13.05
N GLY A 48 3.79 -0.86 11.99
CA GLY A 48 4.34 -2.23 12.05
C GLY A 48 3.27 -3.30 12.01
N VAL A 49 3.66 -4.56 12.27
CA VAL A 49 2.76 -5.71 12.17
C VAL A 49 1.61 -5.62 13.15
N SER A 50 0.41 -5.96 12.69
CA SER A 50 -0.82 -6.11 13.48
C SER A 50 -1.34 -7.53 13.36
N SER A 51 -2.42 -7.89 14.07
CA SER A 51 -2.95 -9.25 14.12
C SER A 51 -3.24 -9.85 12.74
N TYR A 52 -3.75 -9.06 11.78
CA TYR A 52 -4.09 -9.47 10.42
C TYR A 52 -3.74 -8.40 9.38
N GLY A 53 -2.55 -7.82 9.49
CA GLY A 53 -2.10 -6.80 8.56
C GLY A 53 -0.78 -6.17 9.00
N TYR A 54 -0.35 -5.18 8.22
CA TYR A 54 0.85 -4.40 8.51
C TYR A 54 0.56 -2.92 8.32
N ASP A 55 0.76 -2.12 9.37
CA ASP A 55 0.59 -0.68 9.35
C ASP A 55 1.84 -0.03 8.74
N LEU A 56 1.69 0.54 7.55
CA LEU A 56 2.72 1.23 6.81
C LEU A 56 2.95 2.65 7.33
N ARG A 57 4.21 3.10 7.26
CA ARG A 57 4.57 4.50 7.51
C ARG A 57 4.54 5.31 6.23
N VAL A 58 4.08 6.55 6.32
CA VAL A 58 4.31 7.54 5.26
C VAL A 58 5.75 8.05 5.34
N GLY A 59 6.40 8.23 4.20
CA GLY A 59 7.79 8.73 4.12
C GLY A 59 7.93 10.23 4.41
N SER A 60 9.04 10.81 3.99
CA SER A 60 9.39 12.23 4.22
C SER A 60 9.12 13.13 3.02
N VAL A 61 9.07 12.58 1.80
CA VAL A 61 8.91 13.35 0.56
C VAL A 61 7.45 13.36 0.13
N PHE A 62 6.85 14.53 0.11
CA PHE A 62 5.46 14.75 -0.28
C PHE A 62 5.38 15.59 -1.54
N LYS A 63 4.48 15.23 -2.45
CA LYS A 63 4.03 16.08 -3.55
C LYS A 63 2.60 16.54 -3.27
N ILE A 64 2.44 17.81 -2.88
CA ILE A 64 1.15 18.40 -2.54
C ILE A 64 0.54 19.00 -3.79
N PHE A 65 -0.70 18.61 -4.10
CA PHE A 65 -1.42 19.10 -5.26
C PHE A 65 -1.71 20.61 -5.14
N THR A 66 -1.49 21.32 -6.25
CA THR A 66 -1.83 22.73 -6.43
C THR A 66 -2.56 22.96 -7.76
N ASN A 67 -3.56 23.81 -7.76
CA ASN A 67 -4.33 24.18 -8.94
C ASN A 67 -3.81 25.44 -9.65
N VAL A 68 -2.67 25.99 -9.21
CA VAL A 68 -2.14 27.27 -9.73
C VAL A 68 -1.61 27.14 -11.16
N ASN A 69 -1.05 25.99 -11.51
CA ASN A 69 -0.34 25.79 -12.76
C ASN A 69 -1.03 24.82 -13.72
N SER A 70 -2.29 24.47 -13.49
CA SER A 70 -3.02 23.50 -14.30
C SER A 70 -4.51 23.82 -14.33
N GLU A 71 -5.08 23.85 -15.52
CA GLU A 71 -6.51 24.13 -15.72
C GLU A 71 -7.38 22.87 -15.57
N ILE A 72 -6.77 21.69 -15.80
CA ILE A 72 -7.48 20.41 -15.81
C ILE A 72 -6.57 19.30 -15.28
N VAL A 73 -7.14 18.33 -14.58
CA VAL A 73 -6.47 17.09 -14.21
C VAL A 73 -6.73 16.06 -15.30
N ASP A 74 -5.72 15.76 -16.11
CA ASP A 74 -5.78 14.74 -17.16
C ASP A 74 -4.79 13.62 -16.84
N PRO A 75 -5.25 12.38 -16.53
CA PRO A 75 -4.36 11.27 -16.19
C PRO A 75 -3.47 10.84 -17.35
N LYS A 76 -3.83 11.16 -18.59
CA LYS A 76 -3.04 10.86 -19.79
C LYS A 76 -1.98 11.93 -20.10
N LYS A 77 -2.14 13.13 -19.57
CA LYS A 77 -1.24 14.27 -19.78
C LYS A 77 -0.97 14.99 -18.46
N PHE A 78 -0.67 14.19 -17.43
CA PHE A 78 -0.50 14.71 -16.08
C PHE A 78 0.74 15.63 -16.02
N SER A 79 0.57 16.82 -15.45
CA SER A 79 1.63 17.82 -15.32
C SER A 79 2.27 17.78 -13.95
N GLU A 80 3.59 17.63 -13.87
CA GLU A 80 4.33 17.76 -12.61
C GLU A 80 4.18 19.15 -11.97
N ARG A 81 3.87 20.18 -12.76
CA ARG A 81 3.61 21.54 -12.27
C ARG A 81 2.40 21.63 -11.37
N SER A 82 1.53 20.61 -11.38
CA SER A 82 0.38 20.49 -10.47
C SER A 82 0.79 20.10 -9.04
N PHE A 83 2.08 19.95 -8.76
CA PHE A 83 2.57 19.61 -7.43
C PHE A 83 3.64 20.58 -6.93
N VAL A 84 3.61 20.79 -5.61
CA VAL A 84 4.72 21.35 -4.83
C VAL A 84 5.34 20.20 -4.05
N THR A 85 6.64 20.02 -4.21
CA THR A 85 7.38 18.99 -3.45
C THR A 85 7.88 19.58 -2.13
N ILE A 86 7.62 18.88 -1.05
CA ILE A 86 8.12 19.19 0.29
C ILE A 86 8.82 17.94 0.82
N ASP A 87 10.08 18.10 1.23
CA ASP A 87 10.83 17.10 1.99
C ASP A 87 10.88 17.53 3.45
N THR A 88 10.29 16.73 4.34
CA THR A 88 10.24 17.03 5.78
C THR A 88 11.61 16.89 6.44
N ASP A 89 12.51 16.07 5.90
CA ASP A 89 13.86 15.91 6.42
C ASP A 89 14.71 17.17 6.09
N GLU A 90 14.58 17.72 4.87
CA GLU A 90 15.25 18.96 4.48
C GLU A 90 14.68 20.17 5.25
N THR A 91 13.38 20.24 5.40
CA THR A 91 12.71 21.35 6.12
C THR A 91 12.78 21.22 7.63
N ARG A 92 13.26 20.07 8.16
CA ARG A 92 13.29 19.73 9.60
C ARG A 92 11.93 19.83 10.28
N GLN A 93 10.88 19.48 9.51
CA GLN A 93 9.51 19.42 10.01
C GLN A 93 9.12 17.95 10.24
N ASP A 94 8.26 17.69 11.20
CA ASP A 94 7.74 16.35 11.45
C ASP A 94 6.44 16.06 10.68
N HIS A 95 5.93 17.02 9.91
CA HIS A 95 4.67 16.91 9.18
C HIS A 95 4.60 17.85 7.98
N VAL A 96 3.62 17.58 7.13
CA VAL A 96 3.15 18.51 6.08
C VAL A 96 1.69 18.91 6.33
N LEU A 97 1.26 19.99 5.68
CA LEU A 97 -0.13 20.41 5.63
C LEU A 97 -0.70 20.20 4.24
N ILE A 98 -1.74 19.37 4.12
CA ILE A 98 -2.51 19.23 2.90
C ILE A 98 -3.62 20.29 2.91
N PRO A 99 -3.72 21.16 1.89
CA PRO A 99 -4.77 22.18 1.83
C PRO A 99 -6.18 21.60 1.91
N PRO A 100 -7.20 22.40 2.27
CA PRO A 100 -8.60 21.98 2.25
C PRO A 100 -9.01 21.42 0.90
N ASN A 101 -9.76 20.32 0.88
CA ASN A 101 -10.29 19.69 -0.34
C ASN A 101 -9.22 19.42 -1.41
N SER A 102 -7.99 19.12 -0.97
CA SER A 102 -6.85 18.81 -1.82
C SER A 102 -6.26 17.44 -1.48
N PHE A 103 -5.21 17.05 -2.17
CA PHE A 103 -4.53 15.79 -1.90
C PHE A 103 -3.01 15.92 -2.01
N ALA A 104 -2.32 14.93 -1.51
CA ALA A 104 -0.89 14.78 -1.66
C ALA A 104 -0.56 13.35 -2.08
N LEU A 105 0.55 13.21 -2.79
CA LEU A 105 1.20 11.93 -3.00
C LEU A 105 2.40 11.84 -2.08
N CYS A 106 2.63 10.66 -1.52
CA CYS A 106 3.83 10.31 -0.78
C CYS A 106 4.18 8.85 -1.03
N GLU A 107 5.39 8.44 -0.71
CA GLU A 107 5.77 7.03 -0.72
C GLU A 107 5.76 6.44 0.69
N THR A 108 5.71 5.12 0.78
CA THR A 108 5.93 4.44 2.05
C THR A 108 7.39 4.44 2.46
N VAL A 109 7.67 4.39 3.76
CA VAL A 109 9.01 4.08 4.28
C VAL A 109 9.41 2.65 3.90
N GLU A 110 8.46 1.74 3.99
CA GLU A 110 8.67 0.33 3.72
C GLU A 110 8.73 0.04 2.22
N VAL A 111 9.66 -0.84 1.85
CA VAL A 111 9.66 -1.55 0.58
C VAL A 111 8.90 -2.85 0.77
N VAL A 112 7.92 -3.12 -0.07
CA VAL A 112 7.11 -4.33 -0.02
C VAL A 112 7.45 -5.23 -1.20
N SER A 113 7.60 -6.52 -0.97
CA SER A 113 7.83 -7.55 -1.99
C SER A 113 6.77 -8.64 -1.84
N MET A 114 5.87 -8.72 -2.81
CA MET A 114 4.74 -9.65 -2.79
C MET A 114 5.12 -10.99 -3.40
N PRO A 115 4.94 -12.13 -2.68
CA PRO A 115 5.05 -13.43 -3.31
C PRO A 115 3.88 -13.70 -4.28
N ARG A 116 4.07 -14.64 -5.20
CA ARG A 116 3.13 -14.91 -6.30
C ARG A 116 1.76 -15.43 -5.86
N GLU A 117 1.68 -16.01 -4.65
CA GLU A 117 0.45 -16.58 -4.09
C GLU A 117 -0.44 -15.54 -3.39
N TYR A 118 0.05 -14.31 -3.22
CA TYR A 118 -0.60 -13.32 -2.37
C TYR A 118 -0.97 -12.05 -3.13
N LEU A 119 -2.05 -11.44 -2.67
CA LEU A 119 -2.52 -10.11 -3.03
C LEU A 119 -2.60 -9.28 -1.75
N ALA A 120 -2.30 -8.00 -1.79
CA ALA A 120 -2.60 -7.11 -0.67
C ALA A 120 -3.59 -6.01 -1.04
N ILE A 121 -4.46 -5.68 -0.10
CA ILE A 121 -5.36 -4.52 -0.14
C ILE A 121 -4.85 -3.52 0.88
N CYS A 122 -4.72 -2.26 0.47
CA CYS A 122 -4.33 -1.16 1.34
C CYS A 122 -5.57 -0.36 1.76
N VAL A 123 -5.69 -0.10 3.06
CA VAL A 123 -6.76 0.72 3.64
C VAL A 123 -6.17 1.82 4.53
N GLY A 124 -6.85 2.95 4.60
CA GLY A 124 -6.41 4.06 5.46
C GLY A 124 -6.48 3.70 6.94
N LYS A 125 -5.54 4.23 7.74
CA LYS A 125 -5.51 4.03 9.18
C LYS A 125 -6.66 4.78 9.86
N SER A 126 -7.32 4.13 10.81
CA SER A 126 -8.52 4.65 11.49
C SER A 126 -8.32 6.01 12.17
N THR A 127 -7.10 6.34 12.60
CA THR A 127 -6.76 7.64 13.19
C THR A 127 -7.00 8.76 12.19
N TYR A 128 -6.50 8.63 10.98
CA TYR A 128 -6.69 9.61 9.91
C TYR A 128 -8.10 9.57 9.32
N ALA A 129 -8.67 8.38 9.14
CA ALA A 129 -10.02 8.23 8.59
C ALA A 129 -11.08 8.97 9.43
N ARG A 130 -10.94 8.96 10.77
CA ARG A 130 -11.83 9.71 11.68
C ARG A 130 -11.66 11.23 11.63
N CYS A 131 -10.58 11.70 11.03
CA CYS A 131 -10.32 13.13 10.78
C CYS A 131 -10.71 13.55 9.35
N GLY A 132 -11.38 12.69 8.59
CA GLY A 132 -11.76 12.98 7.20
C GLY A 132 -10.58 12.91 6.22
N ILE A 133 -9.53 12.17 6.56
CA ILE A 133 -8.40 11.93 5.67
C ILE A 133 -8.56 10.53 5.07
N ILE A 134 -8.55 10.48 3.74
CA ILE A 134 -8.68 9.23 2.99
C ILE A 134 -7.31 8.88 2.39
N VAL A 135 -6.87 7.66 2.61
CA VAL A 135 -5.72 7.09 1.91
C VAL A 135 -6.24 6.10 0.90
N ASN A 136 -5.94 6.35 -0.37
CA ASN A 136 -6.28 5.48 -1.47
C ASN A 136 -5.03 4.82 -2.03
N VAL A 137 -5.09 3.53 -2.29
CA VAL A 137 -4.04 2.75 -2.96
C VAL A 137 -4.72 1.63 -3.72
N THR A 138 -4.29 1.39 -4.95
CA THR A 138 -4.77 0.23 -5.71
C THR A 138 -4.22 -1.07 -5.13
N PRO A 139 -4.84 -2.23 -5.39
CA PRO A 139 -4.35 -3.52 -4.89
C PRO A 139 -2.89 -3.76 -5.27
N ILE A 140 -2.12 -4.31 -4.33
CA ILE A 140 -0.74 -4.72 -4.56
C ILE A 140 -0.76 -6.13 -5.13
N GLU A 141 -0.48 -6.23 -6.42
CA GLU A 141 -0.58 -7.48 -7.16
C GLU A 141 0.55 -8.49 -6.83
N PRO A 142 0.36 -9.79 -7.15
CA PRO A 142 1.39 -10.81 -7.04
C PRO A 142 2.70 -10.41 -7.76
N GLU A 143 3.83 -10.64 -7.09
CA GLU A 143 5.20 -10.33 -7.55
C GLU A 143 5.49 -8.84 -7.79
N TRP A 144 4.60 -7.94 -7.34
CA TRP A 144 4.93 -6.53 -7.27
C TRP A 144 5.98 -6.27 -6.16
N ARG A 145 6.91 -5.36 -6.46
CA ARG A 145 7.93 -4.92 -5.49
C ARG A 145 8.14 -3.42 -5.59
N GLY A 146 8.34 -2.77 -4.44
CA GLY A 146 8.71 -1.36 -4.39
C GLY A 146 8.22 -0.64 -3.13
N ARG A 147 8.41 0.68 -3.12
CA ARG A 147 7.73 1.59 -2.20
C ARG A 147 6.36 1.91 -2.75
N ILE A 148 5.33 1.83 -1.93
CA ILE A 148 3.97 2.09 -2.36
C ILE A 148 3.75 3.60 -2.44
N THR A 149 3.22 4.10 -3.54
CA THR A 149 2.71 5.47 -3.62
C THR A 149 1.37 5.53 -2.90
N LEU A 150 1.26 6.45 -1.95
CA LEU A 150 0.07 6.72 -1.15
C LEU A 150 -0.62 7.96 -1.70
N GLU A 151 -1.89 7.86 -2.07
CA GLU A 151 -2.74 8.99 -2.45
C GLU A 151 -3.54 9.45 -1.22
N ILE A 152 -3.12 10.55 -0.61
CA ILE A 152 -3.65 11.06 0.66
C ILE A 152 -4.55 12.26 0.40
N SER A 153 -5.86 12.07 0.54
CA SER A 153 -6.85 13.13 0.29
C SER A 153 -7.35 13.75 1.59
N ASN A 154 -7.32 15.09 1.64
CA ASN A 154 -7.99 15.87 2.67
C ASN A 154 -9.39 16.26 2.20
N THR A 155 -10.42 15.61 2.74
CA THR A 155 -11.82 15.89 2.39
C THR A 155 -12.45 16.95 3.28
N THR A 156 -11.67 17.59 4.15
CA THR A 156 -12.18 18.58 5.11
C THR A 156 -12.00 20.01 4.61
N PRO A 157 -12.78 20.98 5.11
CA PRO A 157 -12.61 22.40 4.79
C PRO A 157 -11.42 23.07 5.52
N LEU A 158 -10.62 22.31 6.28
CA LEU A 158 -9.46 22.80 7.02
C LEU A 158 -8.18 22.16 6.46
N PRO A 159 -7.00 22.81 6.60
CA PRO A 159 -5.72 22.15 6.34
C PRO A 159 -5.54 20.92 7.24
N ALA A 160 -5.13 19.81 6.65
CA ALA A 160 -4.92 18.56 7.35
C ALA A 160 -3.42 18.30 7.57
N ARG A 161 -3.05 17.93 8.79
CA ARG A 161 -1.67 17.61 9.15
C ARG A 161 -1.39 16.12 8.95
N ILE A 162 -0.35 15.80 8.19
CA ILE A 162 0.14 14.43 7.98
C ILE A 162 1.55 14.34 8.54
N TYR A 163 1.73 13.44 9.52
CA TYR A 163 3.02 13.25 10.20
C TYR A 163 3.92 12.29 9.42
N ALA A 164 5.11 12.75 9.05
CA ALA A 164 6.12 11.94 8.38
C ALA A 164 6.66 10.82 9.29
N ASN A 165 7.05 9.71 8.70
CA ASN A 165 7.60 8.54 9.39
C ASN A 165 6.67 7.92 10.46
N GLU A 166 5.36 8.14 10.35
CA GLU A 166 4.32 7.57 11.22
C GLU A 166 3.31 6.75 10.42
N GLY A 167 2.53 5.92 11.14
CA GLY A 167 1.55 5.02 10.53
C GLY A 167 0.42 5.76 9.83
N ILE A 168 0.10 5.40 8.57
CA ILE A 168 -0.93 6.08 7.77
C ILE A 168 -1.92 5.14 7.11
N ALA A 169 -1.50 3.94 6.78
CA ALA A 169 -2.31 2.96 6.07
C ALA A 169 -1.99 1.55 6.56
N GLN A 170 -2.86 0.59 6.29
CA GLN A 170 -2.69 -0.82 6.64
C GLN A 170 -2.81 -1.69 5.40
N LEU A 171 -1.86 -2.62 5.23
CA LEU A 171 -1.96 -3.71 4.27
C LEU A 171 -2.66 -4.91 4.91
N ILE A 172 -3.62 -5.47 4.18
CA ILE A 172 -4.28 -6.74 4.48
C ILE A 172 -3.87 -7.72 3.40
N PHE A 173 -3.25 -8.84 3.77
CA PHE A 173 -2.72 -9.83 2.83
C PHE A 173 -3.69 -11.00 2.68
N LEU A 174 -4.00 -11.34 1.44
CA LEU A 174 -4.92 -12.41 1.07
C LEU A 174 -4.17 -13.46 0.25
N LYS A 175 -4.35 -14.73 0.61
CA LYS A 175 -3.84 -15.85 -0.17
C LYS A 175 -4.84 -16.21 -1.26
N GLY A 176 -4.38 -16.27 -2.52
CA GLY A 176 -5.17 -16.76 -3.63
C GLY A 176 -5.51 -18.25 -3.49
N GLU A 177 -6.66 -18.68 -4.00
CA GLU A 177 -7.04 -20.11 -4.06
C GLU A 177 -6.04 -20.91 -4.90
N ARG A 178 -5.50 -20.27 -5.93
CA ARG A 178 -4.47 -20.82 -6.82
C ARG A 178 -3.44 -19.75 -7.13
N VAL A 179 -2.26 -20.17 -7.49
CA VAL A 179 -1.23 -19.27 -8.03
C VAL A 179 -1.73 -18.68 -9.34
N CYS A 180 -1.59 -17.37 -9.51
CA CYS A 180 -1.99 -16.70 -10.75
C CYS A 180 -1.12 -17.14 -11.93
N SER A 181 -1.71 -17.32 -13.10
CA SER A 181 -0.98 -17.67 -14.34
C SER A 181 -0.10 -16.52 -14.82
N MET A 182 -0.48 -15.26 -14.52
CA MET A 182 0.22 -14.06 -14.93
C MET A 182 0.29 -13.08 -13.75
N SER A 183 1.50 -12.79 -13.31
CA SER A 183 1.77 -11.85 -12.21
C SER A 183 2.00 -10.42 -12.71
N TYR A 184 2.22 -9.48 -11.79
CA TYR A 184 2.57 -8.11 -12.14
C TYR A 184 3.94 -8.02 -12.82
N ALA A 185 4.90 -8.83 -12.38
CA ALA A 185 6.21 -8.92 -13.01
C ALA A 185 6.12 -9.49 -14.44
N ASP A 186 5.31 -10.55 -14.64
CA ASP A 186 5.10 -11.15 -15.97
C ASP A 186 4.51 -10.15 -16.99
N LYS A 187 3.66 -9.23 -16.52
CA LYS A 187 3.07 -8.16 -17.34
C LYS A 187 4.02 -7.00 -17.61
N SER A 188 5.23 -7.00 -17.04
CA SER A 188 6.14 -5.84 -17.03
C SER A 188 5.44 -4.57 -16.50
N GLY A 189 4.72 -4.73 -15.40
CA GLY A 189 3.86 -3.70 -14.83
C GLY A 189 4.59 -2.37 -14.61
N LYS A 190 3.99 -1.27 -15.01
CA LYS A 190 4.59 0.08 -15.10
C LYS A 190 5.12 0.68 -13.78
N TYR A 191 4.70 0.12 -12.66
CA TYR A 191 5.13 0.54 -11.32
C TYR A 191 5.98 -0.52 -10.60
N GLN A 192 6.56 -1.47 -11.35
CA GLN A 192 7.48 -2.47 -10.80
C GLN A 192 8.78 -1.81 -10.34
N ASP A 193 9.36 -2.30 -9.24
CA ASP A 193 10.62 -1.84 -8.64
C ASP A 193 10.66 -0.32 -8.33
N GLN A 194 9.52 0.22 -7.91
CA GLN A 194 9.35 1.62 -7.59
C GLN A 194 10.25 2.00 -6.40
N LYS A 195 11.24 2.90 -6.66
CA LYS A 195 12.24 3.31 -5.66
C LYS A 195 11.88 4.58 -4.91
N GLY A 196 10.86 5.29 -5.39
CA GLY A 196 10.43 6.58 -4.87
C GLY A 196 9.04 6.91 -5.34
N LEU A 197 8.55 8.10 -4.98
CA LEU A 197 7.25 8.59 -5.38
C LEU A 197 7.14 8.67 -6.91
N THR A 198 6.20 7.92 -7.46
CA THR A 198 5.98 7.84 -8.90
C THR A 198 4.68 8.53 -9.28
N LEU A 199 4.75 9.41 -10.29
CA LEU A 199 3.59 10.09 -10.87
C LEU A 199 2.81 9.16 -11.82
N PRO A 200 1.55 9.51 -12.18
CA PRO A 200 0.77 8.73 -13.12
C PRO A 200 1.53 8.45 -14.42
N ARG A 201 1.50 7.19 -14.85
CA ARG A 201 2.07 6.74 -16.13
C ARG A 201 0.95 6.16 -16.99
N VAL A 202 0.94 6.49 -18.26
CA VAL A 202 0.19 5.78 -19.30
C VAL A 202 1.13 4.83 -20.01
N ASP A 203 0.59 3.70 -20.42
CA ASP A 203 1.32 2.70 -21.22
C ASP A 203 1.47 3.18 -22.65
#